data_f1b187d63f12e5a05301f8cd9076e50b
#
_entry.id   f1b187d63f12e5a05301f8cd9076e50b
#
_cell.length_a   1.000
_cell.length_b   1.000
_cell.length_c   1.000
_cell.angle_alpha   90.00
_cell.angle_beta   90.00
_cell.angle_gamma   90.00
#
_symmetry.space_group_name_H-M   'P 1'
#
loop_
_entity.id
_entity.type
_entity.pdbx_description
1 polymer ?
#
loop_
_entity_poly.entity_id
_entity_poly.type
_entity_poly.pdbx_seq_one_letter_code
_entity_poly.pdbx_strand_id
1 'polypeptide(L)'
;IFAIILITALTQLMYAVVCGILIALFIFVWKYARRGALRNTAYGTNHRSQVVRSYRDEQHLNHLGQLFVVLELHRFLFFGSVIAVQERVKEMLDDRESRDIWRQVRYLILDFSNVDGIDITATMVFTQIAKSCRNASGNIELFVSGMNEKTRVKFALRKDWTSISRDFPDLDTATEWVENRLLSHAARIRRRWLAIEPLRK
;
A
#
# COMPACT_ATOMS: atom_id res chain seq x y z
N ILE A 1 28.43 -50.02 32.17
CA ILE A 1 27.09 -50.13 31.60
C ILE A 1 26.26 -48.87 31.97
N PHE A 2 26.17 -48.49 33.26
CA PHE A 2 25.41 -47.29 33.67
C PHE A 2 25.90 -45.99 33.01
N ALA A 3 27.20 -45.81 32.87
CA ALA A 3 27.76 -44.63 32.21
C ALA A 3 27.37 -44.56 30.71
N ILE A 4 27.32 -45.68 30.01
CA ILE A 4 26.92 -45.76 28.61
C ILE A 4 25.42 -45.38 28.47
N ILE A 5 24.56 -45.93 29.32
CA ILE A 5 23.13 -45.63 29.32
C ILE A 5 22.89 -44.16 29.59
N LEU A 6 23.59 -43.57 30.57
CA LEU A 6 23.47 -42.14 30.91
C LEU A 6 23.93 -41.24 29.75
N ILE A 7 25.08 -41.56 29.11
CA ILE A 7 25.59 -40.82 27.98
C ILE A 7 24.61 -40.90 26.80
N THR A 8 24.11 -42.11 26.49
CA THR A 8 23.12 -42.27 25.39
C THR A 8 21.82 -41.50 25.68
N ALA A 9 21.31 -41.56 26.89
CA ALA A 9 20.12 -40.82 27.29
C ALA A 9 20.32 -39.31 27.22
N LEU A 10 21.46 -38.78 27.65
CA LEU A 10 21.79 -37.35 27.59
C LEU A 10 22.01 -36.87 26.18
N THR A 11 22.65 -37.68 25.29
CA THR A 11 22.88 -37.31 23.90
C THR A 11 21.56 -37.29 23.13
N GLN A 12 20.69 -38.28 23.31
CA GLN A 12 19.35 -38.28 22.69
C GLN A 12 18.49 -37.11 23.17
N LEU A 13 18.52 -36.78 24.46
CA LEU A 13 17.82 -35.62 25.02
C LEU A 13 18.34 -34.31 24.40
N MET A 14 19.66 -34.18 24.25
CA MET A 14 20.26 -32.99 23.66
C MET A 14 19.82 -32.81 22.20
N TYR A 15 19.83 -33.86 21.39
CA TYR A 15 19.31 -33.79 20.00
C TYR A 15 17.83 -33.42 19.95
N ALA A 16 17.01 -34.00 20.83
CA ALA A 16 15.57 -33.69 20.90
C ALA A 16 15.32 -32.21 21.25
N VAL A 17 16.09 -31.67 22.21
CA VAL A 17 16.00 -30.22 22.57
C VAL A 17 16.41 -29.33 21.41
N VAL A 18 17.54 -29.62 20.74
CA VAL A 18 18.01 -28.84 19.60
C VAL A 18 16.99 -28.88 18.44
N CYS A 19 16.45 -30.07 18.10
CA CYS A 19 15.40 -30.18 17.11
C CYS A 19 14.13 -29.40 17.50
N GLY A 20 13.72 -29.46 18.76
CA GLY A 20 12.58 -28.70 19.26
C GLY A 20 12.76 -27.19 19.11
N ILE A 21 13.96 -26.68 19.44
CA ILE A 21 14.29 -25.25 19.26
C ILE A 21 14.25 -24.87 17.76
N LEU A 22 14.83 -25.68 16.89
CA LEU A 22 14.83 -25.41 15.44
C LEU A 22 13.42 -25.38 14.87
N ILE A 23 12.57 -26.34 15.27
CA ILE A 23 11.15 -26.38 14.84
C ILE A 23 10.41 -25.15 15.38
N ALA A 24 10.62 -24.78 16.64
CA ALA A 24 9.99 -23.61 17.24
C ALA A 24 10.42 -22.31 16.51
N LEU A 25 11.70 -22.17 16.21
CA LEU A 25 12.23 -21.05 15.42
C LEU A 25 11.62 -21.05 14.01
N PHE A 26 11.53 -22.18 13.34
CA PHE A 26 10.92 -22.28 12.02
C PHE A 26 9.45 -21.87 12.05
N ILE A 27 8.67 -22.36 13.02
CA ILE A 27 7.26 -21.99 13.18
C ILE A 27 7.13 -20.50 13.49
N PHE A 28 8.02 -19.95 14.35
CA PHE A 28 8.03 -18.52 14.67
C PHE A 28 8.30 -17.67 13.43
N VAL A 29 9.35 -17.97 12.66
CA VAL A 29 9.69 -17.27 11.43
C VAL A 29 8.57 -17.39 10.40
N TRP A 30 8.00 -18.59 10.24
CA TRP A 30 6.87 -18.84 9.36
C TRP A 30 5.64 -18.01 9.72
N LYS A 31 5.26 -17.99 11.01
CA LYS A 31 4.17 -17.15 11.51
C LYS A 31 4.44 -15.65 11.30
N TYR A 32 5.70 -15.23 11.54
CA TYR A 32 6.08 -13.84 11.37
C TYR A 32 6.06 -13.42 9.89
N ALA A 33 6.56 -14.27 9.00
CA ALA A 33 6.57 -14.03 7.56
C ALA A 33 5.14 -13.96 6.95
N ARG A 34 4.20 -14.74 7.48
CA ARG A 34 2.79 -14.73 7.03
C ARG A 34 2.00 -13.51 7.49
N ARG A 35 2.48 -12.77 8.47
CA ARG A 35 1.84 -11.51 8.88
C ARG A 35 2.18 -10.44 7.85
N GLY A 36 1.28 -10.26 6.86
CA GLY A 36 1.46 -9.33 5.75
C GLY A 36 1.79 -7.91 6.18
N ALA A 37 2.43 -7.17 5.31
CA ALA A 37 2.74 -5.75 5.49
C ALA A 37 1.50 -4.85 5.41
N LEU A 38 0.41 -5.35 4.84
CA LEU A 38 -0.83 -4.61 4.65
C LEU A 38 -1.68 -4.71 5.93
N ARG A 39 -1.92 -3.57 6.56
CA ARG A 39 -2.78 -3.44 7.74
C ARG A 39 -4.25 -3.30 7.33
N ASN A 40 -4.50 -2.39 6.40
CA ASN A 40 -5.84 -2.03 5.98
C ASN A 40 -5.85 -1.58 4.53
N THR A 41 -6.99 -1.73 3.88
CA THR A 41 -7.29 -1.18 2.56
C THR A 41 -8.55 -0.36 2.68
N ALA A 42 -8.43 0.95 2.53
CA ALA A 42 -9.54 1.88 2.63
C ALA A 42 -9.78 2.57 1.29
N TYR A 43 -11.02 2.60 0.84
CA TYR A 43 -11.44 3.46 -0.25
C TYR A 43 -11.71 4.87 0.28
N GLY A 44 -11.52 5.86 -0.56
CA GLY A 44 -11.82 7.24 -0.18
C GLY A 44 -13.29 7.55 0.15
N THR A 45 -14.20 6.60 -0.04
CA THR A 45 -15.57 6.70 0.51
C THR A 45 -15.59 6.54 2.03
N ASN A 46 -14.67 5.73 2.57
CA ASN A 46 -14.59 5.40 3.99
C ASN A 46 -13.43 6.11 4.71
N HIS A 47 -12.52 6.71 3.95
CA HIS A 47 -11.38 7.45 4.48
C HIS A 47 -11.38 8.86 3.91
N ARG A 48 -11.50 9.87 4.77
CA ARG A 48 -11.59 11.29 4.41
C ARG A 48 -10.49 12.10 5.08
N SER A 49 -10.09 13.19 4.44
CA SER A 49 -9.27 14.20 5.09
C SER A 49 -10.04 14.90 6.20
N GLN A 50 -9.32 15.45 7.17
CA GLN A 50 -9.91 16.21 8.29
C GLN A 50 -10.40 17.60 7.87
N VAL A 51 -10.26 17.98 6.62
CA VAL A 51 -10.66 19.29 6.10
C VAL A 51 -12.19 19.40 6.09
N VAL A 52 -12.70 20.43 6.75
CA VAL A 52 -14.13 20.76 6.70
C VAL A 52 -14.50 21.28 5.31
N ARG A 53 -15.43 20.60 4.65
CA ARG A 53 -15.86 20.92 3.28
C ARG A 53 -17.30 21.37 3.23
N SER A 54 -17.69 21.99 2.11
CA SER A 54 -19.09 22.31 1.86
C SER A 54 -19.90 21.03 1.68
N TYR A 55 -21.18 21.04 2.04
CA TYR A 55 -22.10 19.91 1.84
C TYR A 55 -22.11 19.38 0.39
N ARG A 56 -21.99 20.28 -0.59
CA ARG A 56 -21.91 19.93 -2.00
C ARG A 56 -20.64 19.14 -2.32
N ASP A 57 -19.50 19.58 -1.81
CA ASP A 57 -18.21 18.91 -2.04
C ASP A 57 -18.19 17.54 -1.38
N GLU A 58 -18.78 17.40 -0.19
CA GLU A 58 -18.94 16.11 0.49
C GLU A 58 -19.77 15.14 -0.34
N GLN A 59 -20.89 15.58 -0.90
CA GLN A 59 -21.69 14.74 -1.80
C GLN A 59 -20.91 14.29 -3.03
N HIS A 60 -20.16 15.19 -3.66
CA HIS A 60 -19.32 14.82 -4.80
C HIS A 60 -18.26 13.80 -4.40
N LEU A 61 -17.61 13.99 -3.26
CA LEU A 61 -16.60 13.06 -2.77
C LEU A 61 -17.19 11.69 -2.39
N ASN A 62 -18.44 11.60 -1.93
CA ASN A 62 -19.09 10.31 -1.67
C ASN A 62 -19.17 9.44 -2.93
N HIS A 63 -19.33 10.04 -4.10
CA HIS A 63 -19.30 9.33 -5.37
C HIS A 63 -17.87 9.14 -5.92
N LEU A 64 -17.04 10.17 -5.82
CA LEU A 64 -15.69 10.17 -6.38
C LEU A 64 -14.66 9.44 -5.50
N GLY A 65 -14.96 9.21 -4.23
CA GLY A 65 -14.06 8.53 -3.29
C GLY A 65 -13.70 7.10 -3.68
N GLN A 66 -14.49 6.46 -4.55
CA GLN A 66 -14.14 5.15 -5.11
C GLN A 66 -12.93 5.21 -6.06
N LEU A 67 -12.57 6.41 -6.55
CA LEU A 67 -11.47 6.61 -7.48
C LEU A 67 -10.09 6.62 -6.80
N PHE A 68 -10.04 6.61 -5.47
CA PHE A 68 -8.78 6.47 -4.77
C PHE A 68 -8.83 5.43 -3.65
N VAL A 69 -7.68 4.81 -3.43
CA VAL A 69 -7.48 3.76 -2.42
C VAL A 69 -6.28 4.10 -1.58
N VAL A 70 -6.39 3.87 -0.28
CA VAL A 70 -5.33 3.95 0.70
C VAL A 70 -4.94 2.54 1.12
N LEU A 71 -3.66 2.19 1.01
CA LEU A 71 -3.08 0.98 1.56
C LEU A 71 -2.23 1.35 2.77
N GLU A 72 -2.74 1.07 3.95
CA GLU A 72 -2.01 1.30 5.21
C GLU A 72 -1.01 0.16 5.44
N LEU A 73 0.27 0.52 5.48
CA LEU A 73 1.35 -0.42 5.72
C LEU A 73 1.76 -0.38 7.18
N HIS A 74 2.32 -1.48 7.69
CA HIS A 74 2.79 -1.53 9.06
C HIS A 74 3.96 -2.46 9.26
N ARG A 75 4.69 -2.28 10.38
CA ARG A 75 5.84 -3.09 10.80
C ARG A 75 7.05 -2.97 9.89
N PHE A 76 7.97 -3.93 10.01
CA PHE A 76 9.14 -4.00 9.15
C PHE A 76 8.79 -4.64 7.80
N LEU A 77 9.08 -3.93 6.72
CA LEU A 77 8.78 -4.35 5.35
C LEU A 77 9.98 -5.11 4.78
N PHE A 78 9.79 -6.38 4.50
CA PHE A 78 10.76 -7.23 3.81
C PHE A 78 10.09 -7.92 2.63
N PHE A 79 10.87 -8.50 1.74
CA PHE A 79 10.37 -9.11 0.50
C PHE A 79 9.12 -9.96 0.71
N GLY A 80 9.15 -10.89 1.68
CA GLY A 80 8.02 -11.81 1.91
C GLY A 80 6.75 -11.12 2.41
N SER A 81 6.86 -10.01 3.19
CA SER A 81 5.69 -9.28 3.70
C SER A 81 5.06 -8.38 2.66
N VAL A 82 5.84 -7.88 1.69
CA VAL A 82 5.37 -6.93 0.66
C VAL A 82 4.68 -7.63 -0.51
N ILE A 83 4.85 -8.93 -0.69
CA ILE A 83 4.16 -9.71 -1.73
C ILE A 83 2.64 -9.52 -1.63
N ALA A 84 2.07 -9.56 -0.43
CA ALA A 84 0.64 -9.35 -0.24
C ALA A 84 0.17 -7.95 -0.70
N VAL A 85 1.01 -6.93 -0.57
CA VAL A 85 0.73 -5.59 -1.10
C VAL A 85 0.76 -5.61 -2.62
N GLN A 86 1.73 -6.28 -3.22
CA GLN A 86 1.84 -6.41 -4.67
C GLN A 86 0.65 -7.16 -5.27
N GLU A 87 0.24 -8.27 -4.66
CA GLU A 87 -0.94 -9.04 -5.07
C GLU A 87 -2.20 -8.18 -4.98
N ARG A 88 -2.38 -7.43 -3.89
CA ARG A 88 -3.53 -6.54 -3.74
C ARG A 88 -3.59 -5.45 -4.81
N VAL A 89 -2.45 -4.84 -5.12
CA VAL A 89 -2.37 -3.86 -6.22
C VAL A 89 -2.66 -4.52 -7.57
N LYS A 90 -2.12 -5.72 -7.81
CA LYS A 90 -2.39 -6.46 -9.04
C LYS A 90 -3.87 -6.78 -9.21
N GLU A 91 -4.55 -7.27 -8.16
CA GLU A 91 -6.00 -7.47 -8.17
C GLU A 91 -6.76 -6.19 -8.56
N MET A 92 -6.35 -5.02 -8.01
CA MET A 92 -6.96 -3.74 -8.36
C MET A 92 -6.73 -3.36 -9.83
N LEU A 93 -5.57 -3.72 -10.39
CA LEU A 93 -5.25 -3.48 -11.79
C LEU A 93 -6.05 -4.39 -12.72
N ASP A 94 -6.16 -5.69 -12.38
CA ASP A 94 -6.90 -6.70 -13.15
C ASP A 94 -8.41 -6.43 -13.11
N ASP A 95 -8.96 -6.03 -11.96
CA ASP A 95 -10.38 -5.66 -11.79
C ASP A 95 -10.79 -4.45 -12.67
N ARG A 96 -9.81 -3.67 -13.08
CA ARG A 96 -9.97 -2.48 -13.90
C ARG A 96 -10.36 -2.79 -15.34
N GLU A 97 -9.91 -3.91 -15.88
CA GLU A 97 -10.23 -4.33 -17.25
C GLU A 97 -11.70 -4.74 -17.40
N SER A 98 -12.35 -5.12 -16.26
CA SER A 98 -13.70 -5.68 -16.24
C SER A 98 -14.81 -4.69 -15.86
N ARG A 99 -14.50 -3.48 -15.39
CA ARG A 99 -15.48 -2.54 -14.79
C ARG A 99 -15.65 -1.24 -15.54
N ASP A 100 -16.83 -0.61 -15.33
CA ASP A 100 -17.14 0.73 -15.79
C ASP A 100 -16.03 1.75 -15.49
N ILE A 101 -15.68 2.55 -16.49
CA ILE A 101 -14.63 3.59 -16.44
C ILE A 101 -14.76 4.52 -15.22
N TRP A 102 -15.98 4.72 -14.71
CA TRP A 102 -16.29 5.57 -13.55
C TRP A 102 -15.95 4.98 -12.19
N ARG A 103 -15.67 3.68 -12.12
CA ARG A 103 -15.29 2.97 -10.87
C ARG A 103 -13.82 2.60 -10.80
N GLN A 104 -13.03 3.01 -11.76
CA GLN A 104 -11.62 2.65 -11.83
C GLN A 104 -10.78 3.53 -10.89
N VAL A 105 -10.04 2.89 -10.00
CA VAL A 105 -9.07 3.57 -9.13
C VAL A 105 -8.08 4.38 -9.96
N ARG A 106 -7.94 5.67 -9.66
CA ARG A 106 -7.02 6.59 -10.33
C ARG A 106 -5.85 7.01 -9.44
N TYR A 107 -6.05 6.94 -8.14
CA TYR A 107 -5.06 7.35 -7.15
C TYR A 107 -4.85 6.24 -6.15
N LEU A 108 -3.60 5.90 -5.90
CA LEU A 108 -3.18 4.92 -4.91
C LEU A 108 -2.26 5.61 -3.90
N ILE A 109 -2.65 5.60 -2.64
CA ILE A 109 -1.85 6.13 -1.53
C ILE A 109 -1.27 4.95 -0.76
N LEU A 110 0.05 4.89 -0.62
CA LEU A 110 0.75 3.95 0.26
C LEU A 110 1.13 4.70 1.54
N ASP A 111 0.49 4.35 2.65
CA ASP A 111 0.78 4.96 3.94
C ASP A 111 1.85 4.18 4.71
N PHE A 112 2.97 4.85 4.98
CA PHE A 112 4.13 4.33 5.70
C PHE A 112 4.18 4.80 7.15
N SER A 113 3.17 5.48 7.67
CA SER A 113 3.17 6.06 9.03
C SER A 113 3.45 5.04 10.12
N ASN A 114 3.03 3.78 9.93
CA ASN A 114 3.22 2.68 10.89
C ASN A 114 4.32 1.70 10.46
N VAL A 115 5.23 2.13 9.58
CA VAL A 115 6.34 1.30 9.11
C VAL A 115 7.59 1.56 9.94
N ASP A 116 8.10 0.53 10.61
CA ASP A 116 9.30 0.58 11.44
C ASP A 116 10.58 0.68 10.60
N GLY A 117 10.56 0.07 9.41
CA GLY A 117 11.68 0.06 8.48
C GLY A 117 11.41 -0.82 7.26
N ILE A 118 12.33 -0.77 6.30
CA ILE A 118 12.23 -1.52 5.05
C ILE A 118 13.58 -2.12 4.68
N ASP A 119 13.61 -3.29 4.07
CA ASP A 119 14.81 -3.83 3.45
C ASP A 119 14.97 -3.35 1.98
N ILE A 120 16.16 -3.57 1.43
CA ILE A 120 16.45 -3.15 0.05
C ILE A 120 15.62 -3.94 -0.97
N THR A 121 15.34 -5.22 -0.69
CA THR A 121 14.56 -6.08 -1.60
C THR A 121 13.10 -5.65 -1.65
N ALA A 122 12.52 -5.26 -0.52
CA ALA A 122 11.17 -4.70 -0.48
C ALA A 122 11.07 -3.38 -1.27
N THR A 123 12.11 -2.53 -1.28
CA THR A 123 12.10 -1.31 -2.11
C THR A 123 12.03 -1.63 -3.61
N MET A 124 12.59 -2.78 -4.04
CA MET A 124 12.45 -3.25 -5.44
C MET A 124 11.00 -3.56 -5.79
N VAL A 125 10.30 -4.26 -4.90
CA VAL A 125 8.89 -4.62 -5.09
C VAL A 125 8.03 -3.36 -5.19
N PHE A 126 8.22 -2.37 -4.31
CA PHE A 126 7.49 -1.10 -4.40
C PHE A 126 7.80 -0.33 -5.68
N THR A 127 9.04 -0.35 -6.15
CA THR A 127 9.40 0.26 -7.45
C THR A 127 8.68 -0.44 -8.61
N GLN A 128 8.54 -1.77 -8.53
CA GLN A 128 7.79 -2.54 -9.53
C GLN A 128 6.29 -2.22 -9.47
N ILE A 129 5.70 -2.14 -8.27
CA ILE A 129 4.31 -1.70 -8.06
C ILE A 129 4.09 -0.34 -8.73
N ALA A 130 4.98 0.63 -8.47
CA ALA A 130 4.89 1.96 -9.03
C ALA A 130 4.94 1.97 -10.58
N LYS A 131 5.81 1.14 -11.17
CA LYS A 131 5.88 0.95 -12.63
C LYS A 131 4.59 0.32 -13.18
N SER A 132 4.04 -0.68 -12.50
CA SER A 132 2.79 -1.33 -12.89
C SER A 132 1.61 -0.34 -12.85
N CYS A 133 1.51 0.48 -11.82
CA CYS A 133 0.50 1.54 -11.71
C CYS A 133 0.60 2.54 -12.86
N ARG A 134 1.82 2.94 -13.23
CA ARG A 134 2.05 3.89 -14.32
C ARG A 134 1.72 3.31 -15.70
N ASN A 135 2.03 2.02 -15.91
CA ASN A 135 1.81 1.35 -17.19
C ASN A 135 0.38 0.83 -17.36
N ALA A 136 -0.42 0.83 -16.30
CA ALA A 136 -1.80 0.40 -16.36
C ALA A 136 -2.64 1.30 -17.27
N SER A 137 -3.60 0.71 -17.98
CA SER A 137 -4.57 1.41 -18.82
C SER A 137 -5.29 2.48 -18.00
N GLY A 138 -4.95 3.77 -18.21
CA GLY A 138 -5.51 4.92 -17.50
C GLY A 138 -4.63 5.46 -16.36
N ASN A 139 -3.36 5.06 -16.28
CA ASN A 139 -2.32 5.68 -15.46
C ASN A 139 -2.76 5.96 -14.01
N ILE A 140 -2.47 5.02 -13.08
CA ILE A 140 -2.72 5.23 -11.65
C ILE A 140 -1.59 6.10 -11.10
N GLU A 141 -1.95 7.27 -10.57
CA GLU A 141 -0.99 8.12 -9.86
C GLU A 141 -0.73 7.52 -8.47
N LEU A 142 0.53 7.18 -8.20
CA LEU A 142 0.97 6.63 -6.92
C LEU A 142 1.47 7.74 -6.00
N PHE A 143 0.98 7.75 -4.78
CA PHE A 143 1.40 8.65 -3.70
C PHE A 143 1.91 7.86 -2.51
N VAL A 144 2.78 8.49 -1.75
CA VAL A 144 3.36 7.94 -0.53
C VAL A 144 3.15 8.93 0.59
N SER A 145 2.81 8.47 1.79
CA SER A 145 2.62 9.30 2.97
C SER A 145 3.34 8.73 4.20
N GLY A 146 3.71 9.59 5.13
CA GLY A 146 4.21 9.22 6.44
C GLY A 146 5.54 8.46 6.45
N MET A 147 6.35 8.62 5.41
CA MET A 147 7.62 7.91 5.30
C MET A 147 8.66 8.48 6.26
N ASN A 148 9.19 7.65 7.16
CA ASN A 148 10.29 8.05 8.04
C ASN A 148 11.61 8.21 7.26
N GLU A 149 12.56 8.98 7.81
CA GLU A 149 13.82 9.32 7.15
C GLU A 149 14.64 8.08 6.79
N LYS A 150 14.68 7.06 7.66
CA LYS A 150 15.42 5.81 7.39
C LYS A 150 14.87 5.07 6.18
N THR A 151 13.56 5.05 6.01
CA THR A 151 12.87 4.45 4.86
C THR A 151 13.10 5.30 3.62
N ARG A 152 13.00 6.62 3.73
CA ARG A 152 13.22 7.58 2.65
C ARG A 152 14.62 7.45 2.03
N VAL A 153 15.67 7.36 2.86
CA VAL A 153 17.04 7.16 2.38
C VAL A 153 17.17 5.89 1.53
N LYS A 154 16.53 4.79 1.94
CA LYS A 154 16.59 3.53 1.19
C LYS A 154 15.89 3.62 -0.17
N PHE A 155 14.79 4.34 -0.26
CA PHE A 155 14.13 4.63 -1.54
C PHE A 155 14.92 5.61 -2.41
N ALA A 156 15.60 6.60 -1.80
CA ALA A 156 16.42 7.57 -2.52
C ALA A 156 17.61 6.94 -3.28
N LEU A 157 18.09 5.78 -2.81
CA LEU A 157 19.09 4.98 -3.52
C LEU A 157 18.58 4.45 -4.88
N ARG A 158 17.28 4.51 -5.13
CA ARG A 158 16.64 4.04 -6.36
C ARG A 158 16.14 5.21 -7.20
N LYS A 159 16.92 5.55 -8.23
CA LYS A 159 16.60 6.64 -9.17
C LYS A 159 15.19 6.54 -9.77
N ASP A 160 14.72 5.32 -10.01
CA ASP A 160 13.41 5.06 -10.62
C ASP A 160 12.24 5.42 -9.69
N TRP A 161 12.43 5.40 -8.37
CA TRP A 161 11.38 5.67 -7.39
C TRP A 161 10.96 7.14 -7.37
N THR A 162 11.92 8.05 -7.35
CA THR A 162 11.67 9.51 -7.25
C THR A 162 10.92 10.08 -8.44
N SER A 163 10.96 9.41 -9.59
CA SER A 163 10.25 9.84 -10.81
C SER A 163 8.81 9.34 -10.90
N ILE A 164 8.39 8.43 -10.02
CA ILE A 164 7.14 7.70 -10.15
C ILE A 164 6.15 8.05 -9.05
N SER A 165 6.62 8.40 -7.85
CA SER A 165 5.79 8.65 -6.67
C SER A 165 6.00 10.07 -6.14
N ARG A 166 4.92 10.63 -5.57
CA ARG A 166 4.94 11.88 -4.81
C ARG A 166 4.85 11.55 -3.33
N ASP A 167 5.71 12.20 -2.52
CA ASP A 167 5.81 11.99 -1.09
C ASP A 167 5.07 13.10 -0.32
N PHE A 168 4.30 12.71 0.69
CA PHE A 168 3.57 13.59 1.58
C PHE A 168 3.99 13.35 3.04
N PRO A 169 3.96 14.38 3.90
CA PRO A 169 4.39 14.26 5.29
C PRO A 169 3.53 13.29 6.09
N ASP A 170 2.23 13.24 5.82
CA ASP A 170 1.25 12.43 6.51
C ASP A 170 0.10 12.02 5.57
N LEU A 171 -0.72 11.07 6.03
CA LEU A 171 -1.84 10.53 5.28
C LEU A 171 -2.95 11.56 5.05
N ASP A 172 -3.19 12.45 6.01
CA ASP A 172 -4.25 13.47 5.92
C ASP A 172 -3.96 14.44 4.78
N THR A 173 -2.73 14.96 4.72
CA THR A 173 -2.26 15.84 3.64
C THR A 173 -2.33 15.16 2.26
N ALA A 174 -1.96 13.86 2.18
CA ALA A 174 -2.06 13.11 0.94
C ALA A 174 -3.52 12.95 0.49
N THR A 175 -4.41 12.61 1.43
CA THR A 175 -5.84 12.45 1.19
C THR A 175 -6.48 13.77 0.77
N GLU A 176 -6.20 14.85 1.49
CA GLU A 176 -6.66 16.20 1.14
C GLU A 176 -6.27 16.58 -0.29
N TRP A 177 -5.02 16.33 -0.66
CA TRP A 177 -4.53 16.65 -2.00
C TRP A 177 -5.30 15.87 -3.09
N VAL A 178 -5.54 14.57 -2.88
CA VAL A 178 -6.32 13.74 -3.82
C VAL A 178 -7.76 14.21 -3.91
N GLU A 179 -8.41 14.51 -2.78
CA GLU A 179 -9.76 15.03 -2.74
C GLU A 179 -9.88 16.35 -3.49
N ASN A 180 -8.97 17.30 -3.26
CA ASN A 180 -8.91 18.58 -3.97
C ASN A 180 -8.76 18.40 -5.49
N ARG A 181 -7.94 17.42 -5.89
CA ARG A 181 -7.76 17.08 -7.31
C ARG A 181 -9.04 16.51 -7.92
N LEU A 182 -9.73 15.61 -7.22
CA LEU A 182 -11.01 15.05 -7.65
C LEU A 182 -12.08 16.13 -7.80
N LEU A 183 -12.23 17.01 -6.82
CA LEU A 183 -13.18 18.12 -6.86
C LEU A 183 -12.87 19.10 -8.00
N SER A 184 -11.59 19.40 -8.24
CA SER A 184 -11.18 20.28 -9.34
C SER A 184 -11.51 19.68 -10.71
N HIS A 185 -11.36 18.36 -10.87
CA HIS A 185 -11.75 17.64 -12.08
C HIS A 185 -13.28 17.68 -12.30
N ALA A 186 -14.05 17.41 -11.25
CA ALA A 186 -15.52 17.48 -11.30
C ALA A 186 -16.01 18.89 -11.69
N ALA A 187 -15.43 19.93 -11.09
CA ALA A 187 -15.75 21.32 -11.42
C ALA A 187 -15.41 21.68 -12.89
N ARG A 188 -14.29 21.13 -13.40
CA ARG A 188 -13.89 21.36 -14.80
C ARG A 188 -14.83 20.68 -15.79
N ILE A 189 -15.25 19.46 -15.51
CA ILE A 189 -16.22 18.73 -16.35
C ILE A 189 -17.54 19.51 -16.38
N ARG A 190 -18.04 19.93 -15.21
CA ARG A 190 -19.28 20.73 -15.11
C ARG A 190 -19.23 22.02 -15.92
N ARG A 191 -18.12 22.78 -15.85
CA ARG A 191 -17.97 24.01 -16.65
C ARG A 191 -18.02 23.72 -18.15
N ARG A 192 -17.41 22.61 -18.60
CA ARG A 192 -17.49 22.20 -20.02
C ARG A 192 -18.92 21.89 -20.45
N TRP A 193 -19.69 21.17 -19.63
CA TRP A 193 -21.09 20.86 -19.93
C TRP A 193 -21.93 22.14 -20.02
N LEU A 194 -21.81 23.07 -19.09
CA LEU A 194 -22.53 24.35 -19.10
C LEU A 194 -22.14 25.24 -20.29
N ALA A 195 -20.94 25.12 -20.83
CA ALA A 195 -20.50 25.86 -22.01
C ALA A 195 -21.04 25.28 -23.33
N ILE A 196 -21.39 23.98 -23.36
CA ILE A 196 -21.90 23.28 -24.56
C ILE A 196 -23.44 23.34 -24.63
N GLU A 197 -24.13 23.41 -23.51
CA GLU A 197 -25.60 23.41 -23.44
C GLU A 197 -26.27 24.55 -24.24
N PRO A 198 -25.75 25.80 -24.26
CA PRO A 198 -26.35 26.87 -25.08
C PRO A 198 -26.15 26.69 -26.61
N LEU A 199 -25.27 25.79 -27.05
CA LEU A 199 -25.04 25.52 -28.50
C LEU A 199 -25.96 24.43 -29.06
N ARG A 200 -26.84 23.85 -28.24
CA ARG A 200 -27.77 22.78 -28.62
C ARG A 200 -29.21 23.27 -28.86
N LYS A 201 -29.44 24.59 -28.78
CA LYS A 201 -30.65 25.28 -29.23
C LYS A 201 -30.36 25.93 -30.58
#